data_317656852713a58702fe9be3e3b34ff0
#
_entry.id   317656852713a58702fe9be3e3b34ff0
#
_cell.length_a   1.000
_cell.length_b   1.000
_cell.length_c   1.000
_cell.angle_alpha   90.00
_cell.angle_beta   90.00
_cell.angle_gamma   90.00
#
_symmetry.space_group_name_H-M   'P 1'
#
loop_
_entity.id
_entity.type
_entity.pdbx_description
1 polymer ?
#
loop_
_entity_poly.entity_id
_entity_poly.type
_entity_poly.pdbx_seq_one_letter_code
_entity_poly.pdbx_strand_id
1 'polypeptide(L)'
;MKIIYLPLEHIESRYTAALDRDIVNYLDNSNIDYIRIYPDIPAPTEMKAGSFLDAEFTIRFKAEQIAEVARLYREDKINSGDIVWSSDLWHPGLPESIAYMNYFAKKDVKLSGLIHVGSFTDTDFVRDMERWAKNFEDILFDVSDRIFCGSEFIKQDIIKKRIIQPDKLEVTGFPFDLENLDKYRMKHKKEDIVLFSARNVDEKQPWLFEQMKDRLESKTQCQFINTQELNLNKDEFYKLMSKSKIMVSFALQENFGFSMLEARYLGCKVIVPNRLVYPELYHSDDLYNTFDEACSMVEDKLENWNSELGYFDEDDSMTFHDCFEKWFRS
;
A
#
# COMPACT_ATOMS: atom_id res chain seq x y z
N MET A 1 -25.09 13.57 -3.92
CA MET A 1 -23.77 13.01 -4.33
C MET A 1 -23.75 11.56 -3.94
N LYS A 2 -23.50 10.71 -4.88
CA LYS A 2 -23.38 9.26 -4.69
C LYS A 2 -21.96 8.83 -5.05
N ILE A 3 -21.42 7.85 -4.36
CA ILE A 3 -20.13 7.24 -4.68
C ILE A 3 -20.35 5.96 -5.48
N ILE A 4 -19.71 5.85 -6.62
CA ILE A 4 -19.62 4.61 -7.40
C ILE A 4 -18.26 4.02 -7.09
N TYR A 5 -18.22 3.09 -6.18
CA TYR A 5 -16.98 2.54 -5.63
C TYR A 5 -16.46 1.36 -6.46
N LEU A 6 -15.24 1.49 -6.96
CA LEU A 6 -14.51 0.47 -7.73
C LEU A 6 -13.35 -0.06 -6.88
N PRO A 7 -13.52 -1.19 -6.19
CA PRO A 7 -12.45 -1.82 -5.40
C PRO A 7 -11.37 -2.43 -6.27
N LEU A 8 -10.18 -2.64 -5.66
CA LEU A 8 -9.18 -3.56 -6.18
C LEU A 8 -9.63 -5.02 -6.04
N GLU A 9 -8.92 -5.91 -6.71
CA GLU A 9 -9.11 -7.35 -6.56
C GLU A 9 -8.88 -7.78 -5.11
N HIS A 10 -9.86 -8.46 -4.54
CA HIS A 10 -9.82 -8.94 -3.15
C HIS A 10 -8.90 -10.16 -3.04
N ILE A 11 -7.69 -9.93 -2.55
CA ILE A 11 -6.68 -10.97 -2.31
C ILE A 11 -6.35 -10.98 -0.82
N GLU A 12 -6.78 -12.02 -0.11
CA GLU A 12 -6.67 -12.12 1.36
C GLU A 12 -5.24 -12.01 1.89
N SER A 13 -4.26 -12.48 1.13
CA SER A 13 -2.85 -12.37 1.51
C SER A 13 -2.25 -10.98 1.31
N ARG A 14 -3.04 -10.00 0.80
CA ARG A 14 -2.59 -8.65 0.47
C ARG A 14 -3.39 -7.59 1.20
N TYR A 15 -2.87 -6.38 1.22
CA TYR A 15 -3.54 -5.20 1.78
C TYR A 15 -4.85 -4.86 1.04
N THR A 16 -5.04 -5.30 -0.21
CA THR A 16 -6.21 -4.96 -1.01
C THR A 16 -7.53 -5.45 -0.39
N ALA A 17 -7.50 -6.61 0.24
CA ALA A 17 -8.66 -7.14 0.95
C ALA A 17 -9.00 -6.32 2.22
N ALA A 18 -7.97 -5.89 2.96
CA ALA A 18 -8.15 -5.03 4.13
C ALA A 18 -8.67 -3.65 3.70
N LEU A 19 -8.04 -3.03 2.70
CA LEU A 19 -8.45 -1.73 2.16
C LEU A 19 -9.93 -1.72 1.73
N ASP A 20 -10.37 -2.75 1.02
CA ASP A 20 -11.77 -2.86 0.58
C ASP A 20 -12.73 -2.97 1.77
N ARG A 21 -12.40 -3.79 2.79
CA ARG A 21 -13.21 -3.89 4.01
C ARG A 21 -13.31 -2.56 4.76
N ASP A 22 -12.20 -1.87 4.92
CA ASP A 22 -12.14 -0.61 5.67
C ASP A 22 -12.93 0.49 4.95
N ILE A 23 -12.83 0.56 3.61
CA ILE A 23 -13.63 1.49 2.80
C ILE A 23 -15.13 1.19 2.93
N VAL A 24 -15.52 -0.07 2.79
CA VAL A 24 -16.93 -0.48 2.92
C VAL A 24 -17.45 -0.17 4.32
N ASN A 25 -16.71 -0.52 5.35
CA ASN A 25 -17.08 -0.20 6.74
C ASN A 25 -17.26 1.31 6.94
N TYR A 26 -16.36 2.13 6.40
CA TYR A 26 -16.49 3.58 6.50
C TYR A 26 -17.77 4.07 5.76
N LEU A 27 -18.00 3.63 4.54
CA LEU A 27 -19.14 4.04 3.72
C LEU A 27 -20.48 3.62 4.39
N ASP A 28 -20.56 2.41 4.91
CA ASP A 28 -21.74 1.89 5.63
C ASP A 28 -22.07 2.70 6.89
N ASN A 29 -21.04 3.21 7.59
CA ASN A 29 -21.22 3.97 8.83
C ASN A 29 -21.37 5.49 8.63
N SER A 30 -21.12 6.02 7.44
CA SER A 30 -21.03 7.47 7.20
C SER A 30 -22.28 8.11 6.59
N ASN A 31 -23.36 7.37 6.36
CA ASN A 31 -24.57 7.81 5.65
C ASN A 31 -24.32 8.34 4.23
N ILE A 32 -23.26 7.87 3.58
CA ILE A 32 -22.94 8.16 2.17
C ILE A 32 -23.69 7.15 1.30
N ASP A 33 -24.49 7.65 0.34
CA ASP A 33 -25.10 6.76 -0.69
C ASP A 33 -24.00 6.26 -1.64
N TYR A 34 -23.87 4.94 -1.77
CA TYR A 34 -22.87 4.36 -2.64
C TYR A 34 -23.35 3.10 -3.38
N ILE A 35 -22.68 2.81 -4.49
CA ILE A 35 -22.81 1.55 -5.23
C ILE A 35 -21.41 0.96 -5.34
N ARG A 36 -21.18 -0.20 -4.73
CA ARG A 36 -19.94 -0.95 -4.89
C ARG A 36 -20.02 -1.84 -6.14
N ILE A 37 -19.08 -1.68 -7.06
CA ILE A 37 -18.97 -2.51 -8.26
C ILE A 37 -17.84 -3.51 -8.06
N TYR A 38 -18.20 -4.70 -7.63
CA TYR A 38 -17.28 -5.83 -7.49
C TYR A 38 -17.69 -6.92 -8.49
N PRO A 39 -16.91 -7.16 -9.57
CA PRO A 39 -17.19 -8.18 -10.56
C PRO A 39 -17.24 -9.58 -9.96
N ASP A 40 -18.25 -10.36 -10.36
CA ASP A 40 -18.37 -11.77 -9.98
C ASP A 40 -17.53 -12.66 -10.92
N ILE A 41 -16.21 -12.53 -10.79
CA ILE A 41 -15.24 -13.32 -11.54
C ILE A 41 -14.47 -14.18 -10.54
N PRO A 42 -14.36 -15.50 -10.78
CA PRO A 42 -13.58 -16.36 -9.89
C PRO A 42 -12.12 -15.89 -9.84
N ALA A 43 -11.65 -15.62 -8.64
CA ALA A 43 -10.24 -15.30 -8.42
C ALA A 43 -9.35 -16.49 -8.85
N PRO A 44 -8.14 -16.23 -9.35
CA PRO A 44 -7.20 -17.30 -9.69
C PRO A 44 -6.88 -18.10 -8.42
N THR A 45 -6.87 -19.42 -8.56
CA THR A 45 -6.59 -20.35 -7.45
C THR A 45 -5.13 -20.34 -7.01
N GLU A 46 -4.23 -19.90 -7.89
CA GLU A 46 -2.79 -19.81 -7.63
C GLU A 46 -2.23 -18.49 -8.14
N MET A 47 -1.60 -17.73 -7.23
CA MET A 47 -0.73 -16.64 -7.63
C MET A 47 0.67 -17.18 -7.85
N LYS A 48 1.23 -17.03 -9.05
CA LYS A 48 2.62 -17.46 -9.32
C LYS A 48 3.57 -16.73 -8.40
N ALA A 49 4.49 -17.47 -7.78
CA ALA A 49 5.55 -16.88 -6.97
C ALA A 49 6.31 -15.83 -7.79
N GLY A 50 6.49 -14.62 -7.22
CA GLY A 50 7.12 -13.49 -7.91
C GLY A 50 6.20 -12.72 -8.87
N SER A 51 4.97 -13.18 -9.12
CA SER A 51 3.97 -12.43 -9.88
C SER A 51 3.17 -11.53 -8.94
N PHE A 52 3.00 -10.28 -9.34
CA PHE A 52 2.19 -9.32 -8.60
C PHE A 52 0.70 -9.42 -8.93
N LEU A 53 0.40 -9.70 -10.19
CA LEU A 53 -0.95 -9.77 -10.74
C LEU A 53 -1.09 -10.97 -11.68
N ASP A 54 -2.28 -11.54 -11.75
CA ASP A 54 -2.69 -12.34 -12.89
C ASP A 54 -3.25 -11.39 -13.96
N ALA A 55 -2.52 -11.26 -15.08
CA ALA A 55 -2.83 -10.25 -16.09
C ALA A 55 -4.22 -10.46 -16.73
N GLU A 56 -4.63 -11.72 -16.97
CA GLU A 56 -5.94 -12.03 -17.54
C GLU A 56 -7.06 -11.66 -16.54
N PHE A 57 -6.92 -12.11 -15.31
CA PHE A 57 -7.89 -11.83 -14.25
C PHE A 57 -8.04 -10.32 -14.01
N THR A 58 -6.92 -9.59 -13.87
CA THR A 58 -6.94 -8.14 -13.67
C THR A 58 -7.61 -7.40 -14.82
N ILE A 59 -7.31 -7.77 -16.08
CA ILE A 59 -7.93 -7.13 -17.25
C ILE A 59 -9.43 -7.39 -17.26
N ARG A 60 -9.88 -8.63 -17.04
CA ARG A 60 -11.31 -8.97 -17.00
C ARG A 60 -12.02 -8.23 -15.86
N PHE A 61 -11.44 -8.24 -14.67
CA PHE A 61 -11.99 -7.56 -13.50
C PHE A 61 -12.22 -6.07 -13.77
N LYS A 62 -11.21 -5.37 -14.27
CA LYS A 62 -11.29 -3.94 -14.60
C LYS A 62 -12.26 -3.68 -15.77
N ALA A 63 -12.28 -4.52 -16.79
CA ALA A 63 -13.20 -4.38 -17.92
C ALA A 63 -14.67 -4.53 -17.49
N GLU A 64 -15.00 -5.46 -16.59
CA GLU A 64 -16.36 -5.60 -16.07
C GLU A 64 -16.76 -4.42 -15.16
N GLN A 65 -15.84 -3.85 -14.40
CA GLN A 65 -16.11 -2.60 -13.67
C GLN A 65 -16.51 -1.47 -14.63
N ILE A 66 -15.77 -1.28 -15.72
CA ILE A 66 -16.11 -0.27 -16.75
C ILE A 66 -17.48 -0.56 -17.37
N ALA A 67 -17.76 -1.81 -17.73
CA ALA A 67 -19.04 -2.21 -18.33
C ALA A 67 -20.22 -1.91 -17.38
N GLU A 68 -20.05 -2.17 -16.10
CA GLU A 68 -21.07 -1.90 -15.09
C GLU A 68 -21.27 -0.39 -14.88
N VAL A 69 -20.18 0.40 -14.83
CA VAL A 69 -20.30 1.88 -14.82
C VAL A 69 -21.08 2.36 -16.04
N ALA A 70 -20.78 1.87 -17.24
CA ALA A 70 -21.50 2.24 -18.46
C ALA A 70 -22.98 1.84 -18.40
N ARG A 71 -23.31 0.69 -17.79
CA ARG A 71 -24.69 0.27 -17.54
C ARG A 71 -25.42 1.27 -16.63
N LEU A 72 -24.78 1.68 -15.52
CA LEU A 72 -25.35 2.67 -14.60
C LEU A 72 -25.61 4.02 -15.27
N TYR A 73 -24.72 4.46 -16.17
CA TYR A 73 -24.98 5.66 -17.00
C TYR A 73 -26.23 5.50 -17.87
N ARG A 74 -26.37 4.36 -18.56
CA ARG A 74 -27.52 4.06 -19.43
C ARG A 74 -28.83 4.00 -18.65
N GLU A 75 -28.80 3.51 -17.42
CA GLU A 75 -29.96 3.37 -16.55
C GLU A 75 -30.27 4.63 -15.74
N ASP A 76 -29.56 5.71 -15.99
CA ASP A 76 -29.71 7.01 -15.29
C ASP A 76 -29.48 6.91 -13.75
N LYS A 77 -28.68 5.95 -13.34
CA LYS A 77 -28.34 5.72 -11.92
C LYS A 77 -27.13 6.52 -11.44
N ILE A 78 -26.39 7.13 -12.36
CA ILE A 78 -25.29 8.05 -12.10
C ILE A 78 -25.67 9.42 -12.64
N ASN A 79 -25.50 10.48 -11.84
CA ASN A 79 -25.87 11.83 -12.15
C ASN A 79 -24.70 12.80 -12.04
N SER A 80 -24.84 14.01 -12.61
CA SER A 80 -23.85 15.07 -12.43
C SER A 80 -23.63 15.33 -10.92
N GLY A 81 -22.37 15.45 -10.55
CA GLY A 81 -21.94 15.59 -9.15
C GLY A 81 -21.73 14.28 -8.39
N ASP A 82 -22.08 13.12 -8.98
CA ASP A 82 -21.67 11.83 -8.42
C ASP A 82 -20.20 11.56 -8.71
N ILE A 83 -19.58 10.69 -7.92
CA ILE A 83 -18.15 10.39 -8.01
C ILE A 83 -17.96 8.90 -8.33
N VAL A 84 -17.26 8.61 -9.42
CA VAL A 84 -16.64 7.30 -9.62
C VAL A 84 -15.33 7.29 -8.86
N TRP A 85 -15.26 6.50 -7.80
CA TRP A 85 -14.11 6.44 -6.93
C TRP A 85 -13.41 5.07 -7.04
N SER A 86 -12.14 5.08 -7.42
CA SER A 86 -11.35 3.87 -7.63
C SER A 86 -10.30 3.68 -6.53
N SER A 87 -10.22 2.47 -5.97
CA SER A 87 -9.14 2.09 -5.06
C SER A 87 -7.77 2.06 -5.71
N ASP A 88 -7.72 2.02 -7.06
CA ASP A 88 -6.51 2.22 -7.83
C ASP A 88 -6.85 2.89 -9.17
N LEU A 89 -6.45 4.13 -9.33
CA LEU A 89 -6.65 4.89 -10.55
C LEU A 89 -5.76 4.39 -11.71
N TRP A 90 -4.75 3.60 -11.44
CA TRP A 90 -4.02 2.90 -12.51
C TRP A 90 -4.90 1.79 -13.12
N HIS A 91 -5.98 2.24 -13.74
CA HIS A 91 -7.09 1.46 -14.27
C HIS A 91 -7.28 1.78 -15.76
N PRO A 92 -6.49 1.16 -16.66
CA PRO A 92 -6.55 1.42 -18.10
C PRO A 92 -7.97 1.28 -18.65
N GLY A 93 -8.41 2.30 -19.38
CA GLY A 93 -9.75 2.40 -19.96
C GLY A 93 -10.79 3.10 -19.08
N LEU A 94 -10.58 3.25 -17.77
CA LEU A 94 -11.54 3.93 -16.90
C LEU A 94 -11.58 5.44 -17.15
N PRO A 95 -10.45 6.18 -17.13
CA PRO A 95 -10.48 7.63 -17.33
C PRO A 95 -11.11 8.01 -18.67
N GLU A 96 -10.70 7.36 -19.74
CA GLU A 96 -11.23 7.61 -21.09
C GLU A 96 -12.73 7.30 -21.17
N SER A 97 -13.15 6.21 -20.50
CA SER A 97 -14.56 5.82 -20.48
C SER A 97 -15.42 6.85 -19.75
N ILE A 98 -14.97 7.37 -18.60
CA ILE A 98 -15.67 8.42 -17.85
C ILE A 98 -15.77 9.71 -18.70
N ALA A 99 -14.66 10.16 -19.27
CA ALA A 99 -14.65 11.36 -20.12
C ALA A 99 -15.61 11.20 -21.33
N TYR A 100 -15.57 10.04 -22.00
CA TYR A 100 -16.42 9.73 -23.12
C TYR A 100 -17.90 9.71 -22.74
N MET A 101 -18.25 8.99 -21.66
CA MET A 101 -19.63 8.91 -21.19
C MET A 101 -20.17 10.25 -20.73
N ASN A 102 -19.37 11.05 -20.00
CA ASN A 102 -19.75 12.42 -19.60
C ASN A 102 -20.09 13.28 -20.82
N TYR A 103 -19.26 13.20 -21.87
CA TYR A 103 -19.49 13.98 -23.09
C TYR A 103 -20.81 13.62 -23.75
N PHE A 104 -21.11 12.33 -23.95
CA PHE A 104 -22.31 11.86 -24.64
C PHE A 104 -23.57 11.97 -23.77
N ALA A 105 -23.50 11.66 -22.50
CA ALA A 105 -24.63 11.76 -21.58
C ALA A 105 -24.92 13.21 -21.11
N LYS A 106 -24.05 14.17 -21.44
CA LYS A 106 -24.10 15.54 -20.94
C LYS A 106 -24.16 15.63 -19.42
N LYS A 107 -23.38 14.77 -18.78
CA LYS A 107 -23.22 14.70 -17.31
C LYS A 107 -21.83 15.20 -16.91
N ASP A 108 -21.71 15.60 -15.65
CA ASP A 108 -20.46 15.97 -15.00
C ASP A 108 -20.22 15.05 -13.81
N VAL A 109 -19.92 13.78 -14.12
CA VAL A 109 -19.55 12.79 -13.11
C VAL A 109 -18.05 12.88 -12.86
N LYS A 110 -17.67 12.96 -11.61
CA LYS A 110 -16.29 13.13 -11.19
C LYS A 110 -15.55 11.78 -11.16
N LEU A 111 -14.25 11.81 -11.47
CA LEU A 111 -13.35 10.66 -11.29
C LEU A 111 -12.35 10.99 -10.18
N SER A 112 -12.32 10.18 -9.15
CA SER A 112 -11.37 10.31 -8.03
C SER A 112 -10.88 8.95 -7.56
N GLY A 113 -9.80 8.91 -6.80
CA GLY A 113 -9.33 7.65 -6.20
C GLY A 113 -7.86 7.68 -5.81
N LEU A 114 -7.37 6.51 -5.46
CA LEU A 114 -5.99 6.30 -5.05
C LEU A 114 -5.08 6.04 -6.25
N ILE A 115 -3.84 6.48 -6.15
CA ILE A 115 -2.74 6.05 -7.01
C ILE A 115 -1.66 5.41 -6.14
N HIS A 116 -1.35 4.14 -6.39
CA HIS A 116 -0.37 3.40 -5.61
C HIS A 116 1.01 3.46 -6.24
N VAL A 117 1.07 3.15 -7.53
CA VAL A 117 2.28 3.12 -8.35
C VAL A 117 1.92 3.45 -9.80
N GLY A 118 2.94 3.71 -10.60
CA GLY A 118 2.82 3.86 -12.03
C GLY A 118 4.17 3.67 -12.71
N SER A 119 4.20 3.82 -14.02
CA SER A 119 5.46 3.73 -14.77
C SER A 119 6.44 4.88 -14.46
N PHE A 120 6.02 5.83 -13.64
CA PHE A 120 6.87 6.86 -13.04
C PHE A 120 7.73 6.33 -11.88
N THR A 121 7.42 5.18 -11.29
CA THR A 121 8.17 4.59 -10.18
C THR A 121 9.34 3.76 -10.69
N ASP A 122 10.57 4.23 -10.49
CA ASP A 122 11.77 3.72 -11.19
C ASP A 122 12.06 2.23 -10.97
N THR A 123 11.75 1.70 -9.80
CA THR A 123 12.07 0.32 -9.44
C THR A 123 10.85 -0.60 -9.40
N ASP A 124 9.68 -0.11 -9.85
CA ASP A 124 8.49 -0.92 -9.95
C ASP A 124 8.44 -1.69 -11.28
N PHE A 125 7.80 -2.86 -11.29
CA PHE A 125 7.68 -3.70 -12.50
C PHE A 125 6.92 -3.01 -13.64
N VAL A 126 6.03 -2.05 -13.33
CA VAL A 126 5.31 -1.29 -14.35
C VAL A 126 6.20 -0.26 -15.07
N ARG A 127 7.42 -0.01 -14.55
CA ARG A 127 8.40 0.86 -15.19
C ARG A 127 8.72 0.42 -16.62
N ASP A 128 8.85 -0.87 -16.85
CA ASP A 128 9.13 -1.43 -18.17
C ASP A 128 8.01 -1.16 -19.19
N MET A 129 6.82 -0.81 -18.72
CA MET A 129 5.65 -0.45 -19.54
C MET A 129 5.62 1.04 -19.92
N GLU A 130 6.56 1.86 -19.47
CA GLU A 130 6.53 3.34 -19.62
C GLU A 130 6.28 3.79 -21.06
N ARG A 131 6.74 3.06 -22.05
CA ARG A 131 6.56 3.41 -23.46
C ARG A 131 5.10 3.72 -23.84
N TRP A 132 4.15 2.99 -23.28
CA TRP A 132 2.72 3.21 -23.50
C TRP A 132 2.02 3.76 -22.25
N ALA A 133 2.44 3.30 -21.07
CA ALA A 133 1.81 3.64 -19.81
C ALA A 133 1.89 5.14 -19.50
N LYS A 134 2.96 5.82 -19.91
CA LYS A 134 3.06 7.27 -19.77
C LYS A 134 1.89 8.02 -20.42
N ASN A 135 1.50 7.65 -21.64
CA ASN A 135 0.39 8.30 -22.32
C ASN A 135 -0.95 8.02 -21.62
N PHE A 136 -1.13 6.82 -21.11
CA PHE A 136 -2.28 6.48 -20.28
C PHE A 136 -2.29 7.27 -18.99
N GLU A 137 -1.16 7.39 -18.30
CA GLU A 137 -1.03 8.14 -17.05
C GLU A 137 -1.26 9.64 -17.26
N ASP A 138 -0.81 10.21 -18.37
CA ASP A 138 -1.11 11.60 -18.72
C ASP A 138 -2.63 11.83 -18.89
N ILE A 139 -3.35 10.90 -19.54
CA ILE A 139 -4.83 10.95 -19.63
C ILE A 139 -5.47 10.79 -18.26
N LEU A 140 -5.01 9.83 -17.47
CA LEU A 140 -5.47 9.59 -16.12
C LEU A 140 -5.41 10.88 -15.28
N PHE A 141 -4.26 11.55 -15.28
CA PHE A 141 -4.03 12.76 -14.50
C PHE A 141 -4.81 13.97 -15.02
N ASP A 142 -5.06 14.04 -16.33
CA ASP A 142 -5.88 15.10 -16.92
C ASP A 142 -7.36 14.93 -16.56
N VAL A 143 -7.91 13.73 -16.72
CA VAL A 143 -9.33 13.42 -16.54
C VAL A 143 -9.75 13.36 -15.07
N SER A 144 -8.86 12.91 -14.18
CA SER A 144 -9.20 12.79 -12.76
C SER A 144 -9.40 14.15 -12.11
N ASP A 145 -10.43 14.26 -11.27
CA ASP A 145 -10.73 15.48 -10.49
C ASP A 145 -9.86 15.56 -9.22
N ARG A 146 -9.72 14.44 -8.50
CA ARG A 146 -8.87 14.33 -7.30
C ARG A 146 -8.15 12.99 -7.27
N ILE A 147 -6.90 13.04 -6.90
CA ILE A 147 -6.02 11.90 -6.85
C ILE A 147 -5.36 11.86 -5.48
N PHE A 148 -5.46 10.73 -4.82
CA PHE A 148 -4.89 10.53 -3.49
C PHE A 148 -3.73 9.57 -3.56
N CYS A 149 -2.67 9.84 -2.81
CA CYS A 149 -1.50 8.95 -2.72
C CYS A 149 -1.04 8.77 -1.27
N GLY A 150 -0.26 7.72 -1.04
CA GLY A 150 0.11 7.30 0.30
C GLY A 150 1.22 8.15 0.93
N SER A 151 2.03 8.87 0.14
CA SER A 151 3.22 9.54 0.65
C SER A 151 3.63 10.74 -0.19
N GLU A 152 4.35 11.67 0.42
CA GLU A 152 4.97 12.79 -0.30
C GLU A 152 6.02 12.28 -1.29
N PHE A 153 6.71 11.18 -0.97
CA PHE A 153 7.63 10.52 -1.89
C PHE A 153 6.97 10.18 -3.24
N ILE A 154 5.80 9.53 -3.22
CA ILE A 154 5.03 9.19 -4.43
C ILE A 154 4.53 10.45 -5.13
N LYS A 155 4.01 11.44 -4.38
CA LYS A 155 3.57 12.72 -4.94
C LYS A 155 4.68 13.42 -5.71
N GLN A 156 5.86 13.51 -5.13
CA GLN A 156 7.01 14.16 -5.77
C GLN A 156 7.49 13.38 -7.00
N ASP A 157 7.42 12.05 -6.96
CA ASP A 157 7.78 11.21 -8.10
C ASP A 157 6.84 11.44 -9.30
N ILE A 158 5.54 11.53 -9.04
CA ILE A 158 4.52 11.87 -10.05
C ILE A 158 4.78 13.26 -10.63
N ILE A 159 4.89 14.29 -9.78
CA ILE A 159 5.05 15.69 -10.21
C ILE A 159 6.34 15.88 -11.05
N LYS A 160 7.41 15.17 -10.71
CA LYS A 160 8.68 15.26 -11.46
C LYS A 160 8.61 14.62 -12.84
N LYS A 161 7.78 13.60 -13.03
CA LYS A 161 7.83 12.71 -14.21
C LYS A 161 6.58 12.78 -15.10
N ARG A 162 5.51 13.38 -14.61
CA ARG A 162 4.21 13.45 -15.32
C ARG A 162 3.63 14.86 -15.35
N ILE A 163 2.78 15.09 -16.32
CA ILE A 163 2.05 16.36 -16.45
C ILE A 163 0.80 16.26 -15.58
N ILE A 164 0.80 16.93 -14.45
CA ILE A 164 -0.32 16.98 -13.51
C ILE A 164 -0.44 18.37 -12.90
N GLN A 165 -1.66 18.80 -12.63
CA GLN A 165 -1.93 19.96 -11.79
C GLN A 165 -1.71 19.55 -10.32
N PRO A 166 -0.74 20.14 -9.59
CA PRO A 166 -0.35 19.67 -8.26
C PRO A 166 -1.47 19.72 -7.20
N ASP A 167 -2.45 20.59 -7.39
CA ASP A 167 -3.62 20.75 -6.54
C ASP A 167 -4.63 19.58 -6.66
N LYS A 168 -4.59 18.82 -7.75
CA LYS A 168 -5.35 17.58 -7.90
C LYS A 168 -4.78 16.41 -7.09
N LEU A 169 -3.52 16.48 -6.67
CA LEU A 169 -2.79 15.38 -6.03
C LEU A 169 -2.57 15.65 -4.55
N GLU A 170 -3.22 14.89 -3.72
CA GLU A 170 -3.21 15.02 -2.26
C GLU A 170 -2.57 13.79 -1.58
N VAL A 171 -1.69 14.05 -0.61
CA VAL A 171 -1.15 12.99 0.27
C VAL A 171 -2.12 12.76 1.40
N THR A 172 -2.62 11.55 1.52
CA THR A 172 -3.57 11.17 2.58
C THR A 172 -3.11 10.02 3.45
N GLY A 173 -2.00 9.36 3.10
CA GLY A 173 -1.71 8.05 3.66
C GLY A 173 -2.66 6.97 3.17
N PHE A 174 -2.63 5.83 3.86
CA PHE A 174 -3.56 4.71 3.67
C PHE A 174 -4.16 4.33 5.02
N PRO A 175 -5.38 3.76 5.05
CA PRO A 175 -5.93 3.21 6.28
C PRO A 175 -5.04 2.09 6.79
N PHE A 176 -4.87 2.05 8.09
CA PHE A 176 -4.05 1.06 8.76
C PHE A 176 -4.91 0.36 9.83
N ASP A 177 -5.07 -0.95 9.68
CA ASP A 177 -5.97 -1.76 10.49
C ASP A 177 -5.36 -2.07 11.87
N LEU A 178 -5.28 -1.05 12.72
CA LEU A 178 -4.74 -1.16 14.07
C LEU A 178 -5.57 -2.12 14.94
N GLU A 179 -6.89 -2.10 14.84
CA GLU A 179 -7.77 -2.92 15.67
C GLU A 179 -7.50 -4.42 15.49
N ASN A 180 -7.29 -4.87 14.26
CA ASN A 180 -6.93 -6.26 13.98
C ASN A 180 -5.54 -6.64 14.46
N LEU A 181 -4.64 -5.68 14.62
CA LEU A 181 -3.29 -5.90 15.16
C LEU A 181 -3.25 -5.90 16.68
N ASP A 182 -4.18 -5.22 17.35
CA ASP A 182 -4.20 -5.11 18.81
C ASP A 182 -4.21 -6.45 19.54
N LYS A 183 -4.88 -7.44 18.99
CA LYS A 183 -4.90 -8.80 19.55
C LYS A 183 -3.52 -9.47 19.61
N TYR A 184 -2.57 -9.00 18.78
CA TYR A 184 -1.19 -9.51 18.73
C TYR A 184 -0.22 -8.63 19.52
N ARG A 185 -0.61 -7.43 19.96
CA ARG A 185 0.22 -6.58 20.80
C ARG A 185 0.51 -7.27 22.12
N MET A 186 1.70 -7.83 22.22
CA MET A 186 2.08 -8.61 23.40
C MET A 186 2.46 -7.71 24.57
N LYS A 187 1.91 -8.01 25.71
CA LYS A 187 2.42 -7.55 27.01
C LYS A 187 3.57 -8.41 27.53
N HIS A 188 4.14 -9.27 26.67
CA HIS A 188 5.16 -10.23 27.02
C HIS A 188 6.55 -9.77 26.55
N LYS A 189 7.57 -10.32 27.20
CA LYS A 189 8.97 -10.07 26.83
C LYS A 189 9.22 -10.52 25.39
N LYS A 190 9.80 -9.62 24.59
CA LYS A 190 10.25 -9.92 23.23
C LYS A 190 11.39 -10.94 23.25
N GLU A 191 11.45 -11.75 22.23
CA GLU A 191 12.49 -12.75 21.97
C GLU A 191 13.63 -12.14 21.12
N ASP A 192 14.83 -12.67 21.25
CA ASP A 192 16.00 -12.21 20.48
C ASP A 192 15.89 -12.69 19.02
N ILE A 193 14.96 -12.09 18.28
CA ILE A 193 14.66 -12.42 16.89
C ILE A 193 14.79 -11.15 16.06
N VAL A 194 15.52 -11.27 14.94
CA VAL A 194 15.62 -10.29 13.87
C VAL A 194 14.86 -10.83 12.65
N LEU A 195 13.83 -10.11 12.18
CA LEU A 195 12.98 -10.51 11.07
C LEU A 195 13.33 -9.79 9.77
N PHE A 196 13.17 -10.53 8.67
CA PHE A 196 13.02 -10.00 7.33
C PHE A 196 11.74 -10.58 6.72
N SER A 197 10.79 -9.72 6.30
CA SER A 197 9.46 -10.16 5.85
C SER A 197 9.13 -9.82 4.41
N ALA A 198 10.08 -9.22 3.69
CA ALA A 198 9.85 -8.84 2.30
C ALA A 198 9.81 -10.06 1.37
N ARG A 199 9.15 -9.91 0.22
CA ARG A 199 9.14 -10.91 -0.85
C ARG A 199 10.57 -11.27 -1.28
N ASN A 200 10.79 -12.52 -1.66
CA ASN A 200 12.10 -12.99 -2.13
C ASN A 200 12.32 -12.60 -3.61
N VAL A 201 12.47 -11.29 -3.86
CA VAL A 201 12.70 -10.68 -5.17
C VAL A 201 13.85 -9.68 -5.09
N ASP A 202 14.52 -9.42 -6.22
CA ASP A 202 15.75 -8.61 -6.28
C ASP A 202 15.57 -7.21 -5.69
N GLU A 203 14.44 -6.58 -5.92
CA GLU A 203 14.13 -5.24 -5.41
C GLU A 203 14.05 -5.18 -3.86
N LYS A 204 13.91 -6.31 -3.19
CA LYS A 204 13.90 -6.40 -1.70
C LYS A 204 15.22 -6.86 -1.12
N GLN A 205 16.17 -7.24 -1.95
CA GLN A 205 17.55 -7.61 -1.60
C GLN A 205 17.68 -8.65 -0.46
N PRO A 206 17.01 -9.82 -0.54
CA PRO A 206 17.03 -10.82 0.53
C PRO A 206 18.44 -11.31 0.85
N TRP A 207 19.36 -11.29 -0.11
CA TRP A 207 20.76 -11.68 0.10
C TRP A 207 21.50 -10.79 1.10
N LEU A 208 21.10 -9.52 1.27
CA LEU A 208 21.67 -8.65 2.30
C LEU A 208 21.25 -9.11 3.70
N PHE A 209 20.04 -9.65 3.84
CA PHE A 209 19.62 -10.23 5.11
C PHE A 209 20.44 -11.47 5.44
N GLU A 210 20.71 -12.35 4.47
CA GLU A 210 21.57 -13.52 4.69
C GLU A 210 23.00 -13.11 5.06
N GLN A 211 23.57 -12.09 4.39
CA GLN A 211 24.88 -11.55 4.76
C GLN A 211 24.88 -10.94 6.18
N MET A 212 23.79 -10.27 6.58
CA MET A 212 23.64 -9.75 7.94
C MET A 212 23.59 -10.90 8.95
N LYS A 213 22.83 -11.95 8.68
CA LYS A 213 22.76 -13.16 9.49
C LYS A 213 24.14 -13.77 9.68
N ASP A 214 24.86 -14.06 8.58
CA ASP A 214 26.21 -14.63 8.62
C ASP A 214 27.18 -13.80 9.47
N ARG A 215 27.04 -12.49 9.43
CA ARG A 215 27.89 -11.56 10.16
C ARG A 215 27.57 -11.47 11.65
N LEU A 216 26.28 -11.54 12.02
CA LEU A 216 25.82 -11.17 13.35
C LEU A 216 25.33 -12.33 14.21
N GLU A 217 24.83 -13.43 13.63
CA GLU A 217 24.17 -14.51 14.37
C GLU A 217 25.07 -15.09 15.49
N SER A 218 26.33 -15.36 15.17
CA SER A 218 27.29 -15.91 16.15
C SER A 218 27.68 -14.92 17.24
N LYS A 219 27.61 -13.61 16.97
CA LYS A 219 27.97 -12.56 17.93
C LYS A 219 26.84 -12.21 18.87
N THR A 220 25.63 -12.11 18.33
CA THR A 220 24.44 -11.61 19.05
C THR A 220 23.65 -12.73 19.72
N GLN A 221 23.88 -13.98 19.34
CA GLN A 221 23.09 -15.16 19.75
C GLN A 221 21.58 -15.01 19.42
N CYS A 222 21.24 -14.12 18.48
CA CYS A 222 19.89 -13.90 18.02
C CYS A 222 19.52 -14.84 16.89
N GLN A 223 18.24 -15.12 16.75
CA GLN A 223 17.70 -15.83 15.59
C GLN A 223 17.43 -14.82 14.47
N PHE A 224 17.97 -15.10 13.29
CA PHE A 224 17.69 -14.35 12.07
C PHE A 224 16.70 -15.15 11.23
N ILE A 225 15.50 -14.60 11.01
CA ILE A 225 14.40 -15.31 10.37
C ILE A 225 13.93 -14.55 9.14
N ASN A 226 14.09 -15.17 7.96
CA ASN A 226 13.44 -14.75 6.74
C ASN A 226 12.06 -15.43 6.68
N THR A 227 10.99 -14.65 6.79
CA THR A 227 9.63 -15.21 6.86
C THR A 227 9.17 -15.87 5.57
N GLN A 228 9.82 -15.60 4.43
CA GLN A 228 9.51 -16.25 3.16
C GLN A 228 9.99 -17.71 3.10
N GLU A 229 10.87 -18.13 4.00
CA GLU A 229 11.28 -19.52 4.15
C GLU A 229 10.29 -20.33 4.99
N LEU A 230 9.38 -19.62 5.67
CA LEU A 230 8.34 -20.20 6.51
C LEU A 230 7.00 -20.10 5.79
N ASN A 231 6.27 -21.19 5.71
CA ASN A 231 4.92 -21.18 5.13
C ASN A 231 3.89 -20.73 6.18
N LEU A 232 3.99 -19.46 6.62
CA LEU A 232 3.16 -18.89 7.66
C LEU A 232 1.83 -18.37 7.08
N ASN A 233 0.73 -18.67 7.74
CA ASN A 233 -0.49 -17.91 7.55
C ASN A 233 -0.38 -16.53 8.25
N LYS A 234 -1.35 -15.65 8.01
CA LYS A 234 -1.33 -14.26 8.50
C LYS A 234 -1.32 -14.18 10.04
N ASP A 235 -2.03 -15.06 10.72
CA ASP A 235 -2.06 -15.14 12.19
C ASP A 235 -0.70 -15.55 12.78
N GLU A 236 -0.09 -16.57 12.21
CA GLU A 236 1.25 -17.02 12.59
C GLU A 236 2.33 -15.97 12.32
N PHE A 237 2.21 -15.26 11.19
CA PHE A 237 3.11 -14.16 10.84
C PHE A 237 3.05 -13.03 11.87
N TYR A 238 1.86 -12.58 12.24
CA TYR A 238 1.74 -11.52 13.24
C TYR A 238 2.15 -11.97 14.65
N LYS A 239 1.90 -13.22 15.02
CA LYS A 239 2.42 -13.79 16.28
C LYS A 239 3.95 -13.82 16.31
N LEU A 240 4.60 -14.19 15.21
CA LEU A 240 6.05 -14.18 15.10
C LEU A 240 6.58 -12.75 15.19
N MET A 241 5.99 -11.82 14.43
CA MET A 241 6.35 -10.41 14.46
C MET A 241 6.20 -9.81 15.84
N SER A 242 5.09 -10.09 16.55
CA SER A 242 4.86 -9.57 17.89
C SER A 242 5.86 -10.06 18.94
N LYS A 243 6.50 -11.21 18.72
CA LYS A 243 7.56 -11.75 19.58
C LYS A 243 8.94 -11.21 19.23
N SER A 244 9.14 -10.74 18.03
CA SER A 244 10.45 -10.35 17.53
C SER A 244 10.87 -8.99 18.06
N LYS A 245 12.15 -8.81 18.32
CA LYS A 245 12.72 -7.51 18.75
C LYS A 245 12.91 -6.56 17.58
N ILE A 246 13.43 -7.03 16.47
CA ILE A 246 13.85 -6.19 15.35
C ILE A 246 13.23 -6.71 14.06
N MET A 247 12.87 -5.76 13.18
CA MET A 247 12.55 -6.05 11.80
C MET A 247 13.37 -5.14 10.88
N VAL A 248 13.97 -5.73 9.84
CA VAL A 248 14.84 -5.02 8.90
C VAL A 248 14.25 -5.00 7.50
N SER A 249 14.53 -3.94 6.75
CA SER A 249 14.23 -3.83 5.32
C SER A 249 15.46 -3.39 4.54
N PHE A 250 15.69 -3.99 3.36
CA PHE A 250 16.72 -3.60 2.40
C PHE A 250 16.12 -3.10 1.07
N ALA A 251 14.86 -2.72 1.08
CA ALA A 251 14.10 -2.41 -0.12
C ALA A 251 14.75 -1.34 -1.02
N LEU A 252 14.80 -1.64 -2.32
CA LEU A 252 15.08 -0.68 -3.40
C LEU A 252 13.80 -0.05 -3.94
N GLN A 253 12.64 -0.67 -3.64
CA GLN A 253 11.33 -0.18 -4.01
C GLN A 253 10.37 -0.39 -2.84
N GLU A 254 9.73 0.70 -2.40
CA GLU A 254 8.69 0.70 -1.39
C GLU A 254 7.89 2.00 -1.49
N ASN A 255 6.56 1.89 -1.46
CA ASN A 255 5.67 3.04 -1.59
C ASN A 255 5.05 3.50 -0.27
N PHE A 256 4.87 2.55 0.66
CA PHE A 256 4.31 2.85 1.97
C PHE A 256 4.89 1.98 3.10
N GLY A 257 5.20 0.71 2.81
CA GLY A 257 5.88 -0.16 3.78
C GLY A 257 5.00 -0.68 4.89
N PHE A 258 3.79 -1.14 4.59
CA PHE A 258 2.83 -1.66 5.57
C PHE A 258 3.44 -2.63 6.58
N SER A 259 4.23 -3.60 6.13
CA SER A 259 4.81 -4.59 7.04
C SER A 259 5.78 -4.00 8.07
N MET A 260 6.50 -2.93 7.71
CA MET A 260 7.39 -2.24 8.65
C MET A 260 6.59 -1.38 9.66
N LEU A 261 5.45 -0.80 9.23
CA LEU A 261 4.53 -0.12 10.12
C LEU A 261 3.85 -1.11 11.08
N GLU A 262 3.38 -2.26 10.57
CA GLU A 262 2.82 -3.34 11.38
C GLU A 262 3.83 -3.83 12.43
N ALA A 263 5.10 -4.00 12.04
CA ALA A 263 6.16 -4.40 12.96
C ALA A 263 6.39 -3.37 14.08
N ARG A 264 6.47 -2.09 13.72
CA ARG A 264 6.59 -0.99 14.69
C ARG A 264 5.40 -0.98 15.64
N TYR A 265 4.18 -1.08 15.12
CA TYR A 265 2.96 -1.16 15.94
C TYR A 265 2.96 -2.34 16.91
N LEU A 266 3.45 -3.50 16.48
CA LEU A 266 3.60 -4.69 17.31
C LEU A 266 4.84 -4.64 18.23
N GLY A 267 5.52 -3.50 18.30
CA GLY A 267 6.63 -3.24 19.23
C GLY A 267 7.99 -3.77 18.77
N CYS A 268 8.18 -4.05 17.48
CA CYS A 268 9.52 -4.26 16.94
C CYS A 268 10.25 -2.92 16.80
N LYS A 269 11.55 -2.90 17.07
CA LYS A 269 12.41 -1.86 16.53
C LYS A 269 12.57 -2.10 15.03
N VAL A 270 12.43 -1.06 14.25
CA VAL A 270 12.59 -1.16 12.79
C VAL A 270 13.95 -0.61 12.38
N ILE A 271 14.51 -1.16 11.31
CA ILE A 271 15.75 -0.66 10.70
C ILE A 271 15.50 -0.65 9.20
N VAL A 272 15.43 0.54 8.63
CA VAL A 272 15.01 0.77 7.24
C VAL A 272 15.98 1.69 6.51
N PRO A 273 16.11 1.59 5.18
CA PRO A 273 17.05 2.44 4.44
C PRO A 273 16.59 3.91 4.43
N ASN A 274 17.53 4.84 4.54
CA ASN A 274 17.30 6.28 4.42
C ASN A 274 17.01 6.68 2.97
N ARG A 275 15.92 6.15 2.42
CA ARG A 275 15.45 6.40 1.04
C ARG A 275 13.99 6.02 0.89
N LEU A 276 13.40 6.31 -0.27
CA LEU A 276 12.01 6.01 -0.61
C LEU A 276 11.05 6.73 0.35
N VAL A 277 10.01 6.05 0.80
CA VAL A 277 9.03 6.56 1.77
C VAL A 277 9.55 6.56 3.21
N TYR A 278 10.59 5.79 3.52
CA TYR A 278 10.99 5.57 4.91
C TYR A 278 11.36 6.84 5.68
N PRO A 279 12.08 7.86 5.11
CA PRO A 279 12.35 9.10 5.83
C PRO A 279 11.12 9.92 6.21
N GLU A 280 9.96 9.66 5.60
CA GLU A 280 8.69 10.30 5.97
C GLU A 280 8.03 9.62 7.17
N LEU A 281 8.27 8.30 7.34
CA LEU A 281 7.54 7.45 8.27
C LEU A 281 8.33 7.08 9.54
N TYR A 282 9.66 7.28 9.53
CA TYR A 282 10.54 6.81 10.61
C TYR A 282 11.51 7.88 11.06
N HIS A 283 11.89 7.83 12.35
CA HIS A 283 12.91 8.71 12.91
C HIS A 283 14.30 8.39 12.36
N SER A 284 15.20 9.37 12.43
CA SER A 284 16.59 9.22 11.99
C SER A 284 17.30 8.02 12.59
N ASP A 285 16.96 7.64 13.83
CA ASP A 285 17.55 6.53 14.57
C ASP A 285 17.13 5.15 14.07
N ASP A 286 16.15 5.11 13.17
CA ASP A 286 15.69 3.90 12.49
C ASP A 286 16.20 3.79 11.05
N LEU A 287 16.86 4.87 10.55
CA LEU A 287 17.29 5.00 9.16
C LEU A 287 18.80 4.70 9.01
N TYR A 288 19.15 3.86 8.05
CA TYR A 288 20.54 3.58 7.69
C TYR A 288 20.86 4.00 6.25
N ASN A 289 22.12 4.35 5.99
CA ASN A 289 22.61 4.71 4.66
C ASN A 289 23.46 3.61 4.03
N THR A 290 24.10 2.76 4.84
CA THR A 290 24.97 1.68 4.39
C THR A 290 24.62 0.36 5.07
N PHE A 291 25.00 -0.74 4.44
CA PHE A 291 24.83 -2.08 5.02
C PHE A 291 25.55 -2.22 6.36
N ASP A 292 26.74 -1.63 6.50
CA ASP A 292 27.50 -1.66 7.75
C ASP A 292 26.79 -0.91 8.88
N GLU A 293 26.18 0.25 8.57
CA GLU A 293 25.32 0.96 9.52
C GLU A 293 24.12 0.10 9.95
N ALA A 294 23.42 -0.54 9.00
CA ALA A 294 22.31 -1.44 9.33
C ALA A 294 22.73 -2.56 10.30
N CYS A 295 23.89 -3.18 10.06
CA CYS A 295 24.43 -4.20 10.97
C CYS A 295 24.74 -3.63 12.35
N SER A 296 25.40 -2.47 12.43
CA SER A 296 25.72 -1.81 13.70
C SER A 296 24.47 -1.41 14.48
N MET A 297 23.41 -0.95 13.77
CA MET A 297 22.13 -0.64 14.39
C MET A 297 21.43 -1.87 14.96
N VAL A 298 21.55 -3.03 14.31
CA VAL A 298 21.02 -4.31 14.86
C VAL A 298 21.76 -4.65 16.15
N GLU A 299 23.11 -4.60 16.17
CA GLU A 299 23.92 -4.87 17.36
C GLU A 299 23.52 -3.94 18.50
N ASP A 300 23.49 -2.64 18.26
CA ASP A 300 23.13 -1.62 19.27
C ASP A 300 21.72 -1.81 19.83
N LYS A 301 20.70 -1.96 18.93
CA LYS A 301 19.30 -2.13 19.34
C LYS A 301 19.07 -3.45 20.11
N LEU A 302 19.89 -4.46 19.92
CA LEU A 302 19.84 -5.71 20.69
C LEU A 302 20.49 -5.55 22.06
N GLU A 303 21.68 -4.94 22.12
CA GLU A 303 22.41 -4.70 23.36
C GLU A 303 21.67 -3.74 24.30
N ASN A 304 21.14 -2.64 23.73
CA ASN A 304 20.43 -1.59 24.44
C ASN A 304 18.90 -1.75 24.36
N TRP A 305 18.42 -3.00 24.32
CA TRP A 305 16.99 -3.24 24.19
C TRP A 305 16.20 -2.62 25.35
N ASN A 306 15.29 -1.70 25.02
CA ASN A 306 14.30 -1.17 25.94
C ASN A 306 12.89 -1.39 25.36
N SER A 307 12.03 -2.06 26.11
CA SER A 307 10.65 -2.36 25.71
C SER A 307 9.73 -1.13 25.61
N GLU A 308 10.15 0.00 26.21
CA GLU A 308 9.35 1.23 26.21
C GLU A 308 9.48 2.06 24.93
N LEU A 309 10.47 1.77 24.09
CA LEU A 309 10.81 2.58 22.90
C LEU A 309 10.36 1.90 21.59
N GLY A 310 9.17 1.43 21.47
CA GLY A 310 8.70 0.76 20.24
C GLY A 310 7.26 1.06 19.86
N TYR A 311 6.61 1.96 20.56
CA TYR A 311 5.21 2.25 20.31
C TYR A 311 5.03 3.35 19.25
N PHE A 312 3.97 3.23 18.47
CA PHE A 312 3.40 4.37 17.76
C PHE A 312 3.07 5.45 18.79
N ASP A 313 3.53 6.67 18.58
CA ASP A 313 2.99 7.80 19.28
C ASP A 313 1.53 8.01 18.86
N GLU A 314 0.69 8.56 19.75
CA GLU A 314 -0.72 8.85 19.41
C GLU A 314 -0.83 9.73 18.16
N ASP A 315 0.15 10.59 17.91
CA ASP A 315 0.25 11.45 16.71
C ASP A 315 0.46 10.63 15.41
N ASP A 316 1.17 9.50 15.46
CA ASP A 316 1.36 8.61 14.29
C ASP A 316 0.02 7.94 13.87
N SER A 317 -0.88 7.67 14.82
CA SER A 317 -2.18 7.03 14.54
C SER A 317 -3.16 7.96 13.82
N MET A 318 -3.07 9.27 14.03
CA MET A 318 -3.95 10.27 13.39
C MET A 318 -3.76 10.34 11.87
N THR A 319 -2.57 10.02 11.38
CA THR A 319 -2.26 10.09 9.93
C THR A 319 -3.02 9.03 9.11
N PHE A 320 -3.51 7.97 9.76
CA PHE A 320 -4.11 6.83 9.07
C PHE A 320 -5.64 6.80 9.07
N HIS A 321 -6.31 7.49 9.99
CA HIS A 321 -7.77 7.50 10.10
C HIS A 321 -8.45 8.64 9.32
N ASP A 322 -7.76 9.76 9.10
CA ASP A 322 -8.34 10.92 8.44
C ASP A 322 -8.45 10.79 6.91
N CYS A 323 -7.83 9.75 6.32
CA CYS A 323 -7.84 9.57 4.86
C CYS A 323 -9.26 9.42 4.29
N PHE A 324 -10.16 8.72 4.98
CA PHE A 324 -11.54 8.51 4.50
C PHE A 324 -12.35 9.80 4.41
N GLU A 325 -12.19 10.71 5.39
CA GLU A 325 -12.84 12.02 5.35
C GLU A 325 -12.38 12.82 4.12
N LYS A 326 -11.10 12.79 3.82
CA LYS A 326 -10.53 13.45 2.64
C LYS A 326 -10.99 12.79 1.35
N TRP A 327 -11.12 11.46 1.32
CA TRP A 327 -11.51 10.72 0.12
C TRP A 327 -12.97 10.94 -0.26
N PHE A 328 -13.87 11.04 0.71
CA PHE A 328 -15.31 10.94 0.47
C PHE A 328 -16.13 12.17 0.86
N ARG A 329 -15.58 13.11 1.62
CA ARG A 329 -16.34 14.27 2.13
C ARG A 329 -15.83 15.63 1.70
N SER A 330 -14.71 15.73 1.06
CA SER A 330 -14.12 17.04 0.67
C SER A 330 -14.38 17.42 -0.77
#